data_c964500f717d8926858fa56541b28d36
#
_entry.id   c964500f717d8926858fa56541b28d36
#
_cell.length_a   1.000
_cell.length_b   1.000
_cell.length_c   1.000
_cell.angle_alpha   90.00
_cell.angle_beta   90.00
_cell.angle_gamma   90.00
#
_symmetry.space_group_name_H-M   'P 1'
#
loop_
_entity.id
_entity.type
_entity.pdbx_description
1 polymer ?
#
loop_
_entity_poly.entity_id
_entity_poly.type
_entity_poly.pdbx_seq_one_letter_code
_entity_poly.pdbx_strand_id
1 'polypeptide(L)'
;MKIHGICLVKNESDILRYFLRESARWCDRIYIYDNGSTDGTWELACEIARESPRVIPFKQEGKPFRDHLRGEVFRRYRDDAVEGDWWCRLDADEVYIDDPPAFLARVPRSCHVVWSAHLQYMLTEKDLPRFRPEDEVKAPEATVETLPRHYIANASEARFFRHRNRLRWDETSWPTHMGLVSPERIRVKHLQYRSPAQIARRLSTRHTAAQRGYLHFEHETQQSWREKIADSSGLHFDAGDGRYVVDPAQLPNHLEPRWVRAMKRVMHGCGFWA
;
A
#
# COMPACT_ATOMS: atom_id res chain seq x y z
N MET A 1 10.36 -19.45 0.54
CA MET A 1 9.67 -18.30 -0.05
C MET A 1 9.76 -17.15 0.95
N LYS A 2 10.46 -16.09 0.60
CA LYS A 2 10.57 -14.86 1.39
C LYS A 2 9.70 -13.78 0.76
N ILE A 3 9.34 -12.78 1.57
CA ILE A 3 8.56 -11.62 1.12
C ILE A 3 9.35 -10.35 1.43
N HIS A 4 9.66 -9.59 0.39
CA HIS A 4 10.41 -8.34 0.43
C HIS A 4 9.45 -7.18 0.20
N GLY A 5 9.16 -6.40 1.24
CA GLY A 5 8.28 -5.24 1.16
C GLY A 5 9.03 -3.97 0.81
N ILE A 6 8.54 -3.23 -0.17
CA ILE A 6 9.05 -1.89 -0.49
C ILE A 6 7.99 -0.87 -0.09
N CYS A 7 8.28 -0.11 0.96
CA CYS A 7 7.37 0.89 1.51
C CYS A 7 7.85 2.30 1.15
N LEU A 8 7.03 3.02 0.40
CA LEU A 8 7.25 4.42 0.08
C LEU A 8 6.36 5.27 0.99
N VAL A 9 6.97 6.08 1.86
CA VAL A 9 6.24 6.84 2.88
C VAL A 9 6.40 8.35 2.71
N LYS A 10 5.39 9.10 3.15
CA LYS A 10 5.48 10.55 3.32
C LYS A 10 4.45 11.04 4.34
N ASN A 11 4.94 11.58 5.46
CA ASN A 11 4.12 12.16 6.53
C ASN A 11 3.06 11.17 7.08
N GLU A 12 3.52 9.99 7.48
CA GLU A 12 2.71 8.89 8.00
C GLU A 12 3.12 8.50 9.45
N SER A 13 3.68 9.45 10.22
CA SER A 13 4.17 9.19 11.59
C SER A 13 3.08 8.66 12.53
N ASP A 14 1.83 9.04 12.31
CA ASP A 14 0.68 8.60 13.10
C ASP A 14 0.34 7.11 12.94
N ILE A 15 0.65 6.50 11.81
CA ILE A 15 0.29 5.10 11.53
C ILE A 15 1.50 4.18 11.34
N LEU A 16 2.69 4.72 11.12
CA LEU A 16 3.86 3.93 10.73
C LEU A 16 4.19 2.82 11.73
N ARG A 17 4.09 3.07 13.04
CA ARG A 17 4.36 2.06 14.07
C ARG A 17 3.37 0.91 14.00
N TYR A 18 2.09 1.23 13.85
CA TYR A 18 1.02 0.22 13.68
C TYR A 18 1.25 -0.61 12.42
N PHE A 19 1.48 0.06 11.29
CA PHE A 19 1.74 -0.60 10.00
C PHE A 19 2.97 -1.52 10.04
N LEU A 20 4.10 -1.04 10.56
CA LEU A 20 5.33 -1.84 10.62
C LEU A 20 5.20 -3.04 11.55
N ARG A 21 4.50 -2.90 12.68
CA ARG A 21 4.21 -4.01 13.58
C ARG A 21 3.40 -5.11 12.87
N GLU A 22 2.36 -4.75 12.13
CA GLU A 22 1.53 -5.70 11.40
C GLU A 22 2.30 -6.32 10.21
N SER A 23 3.03 -5.51 9.45
CA SER A 23 3.77 -5.98 8.27
C SER A 23 4.99 -6.84 8.62
N ALA A 24 5.70 -6.54 9.72
CA ALA A 24 6.85 -7.34 10.17
C ALA A 24 6.49 -8.76 10.64
N ARG A 25 5.20 -9.07 10.83
CA ARG A 25 4.76 -10.43 11.16
C ARG A 25 4.95 -11.40 9.98
N TRP A 26 4.87 -10.90 8.76
CA TRP A 26 4.86 -11.71 7.55
C TRP A 26 5.91 -11.29 6.49
N CYS A 27 6.41 -10.06 6.49
CA CYS A 27 7.53 -9.65 5.65
C CYS A 27 8.85 -10.11 6.25
N ASP A 28 9.75 -10.68 5.43
CA ASP A 28 11.13 -11.00 5.80
C ASP A 28 12.00 -9.74 5.84
N ARG A 29 11.75 -8.78 4.96
CA ARG A 29 12.41 -7.48 4.88
C ARG A 29 11.40 -6.40 4.48
N ILE A 30 11.49 -5.24 5.11
CA ILE A 30 10.68 -4.04 4.79
C ILE A 30 11.65 -2.90 4.55
N TYR A 31 11.80 -2.51 3.29
CA TYR A 31 12.68 -1.41 2.89
C TYR A 31 11.87 -0.12 2.87
N ILE A 32 12.27 0.88 3.67
CA ILE A 32 11.58 2.15 3.80
C ILE A 32 12.28 3.22 2.95
N TYR A 33 11.56 3.76 1.98
CA TYR A 33 11.94 4.97 1.27
C TYR A 33 11.05 6.11 1.76
N ASP A 34 11.63 7.08 2.44
CA ASP A 34 10.92 8.28 2.89
C ASP A 34 11.03 9.38 1.83
N ASN A 35 9.88 9.82 1.32
CA ASN A 35 9.82 10.85 0.27
C ASN A 35 9.84 12.27 0.85
N GLY A 36 10.72 12.53 1.82
CA GLY A 36 10.92 13.83 2.44
C GLY A 36 9.82 14.20 3.44
N SER A 37 9.54 13.32 4.39
CA SER A 37 8.64 13.60 5.50
C SER A 37 9.18 14.71 6.41
N THR A 38 8.27 15.43 7.05
CA THR A 38 8.55 16.55 7.95
C THR A 38 7.85 16.41 9.31
N ASP A 39 7.23 15.25 9.55
CA ASP A 39 6.40 14.98 10.73
C ASP A 39 7.00 13.95 11.70
N GLY A 40 8.28 13.58 11.51
CA GLY A 40 8.97 12.57 12.31
C GLY A 40 8.86 11.14 11.79
N THR A 41 8.26 10.92 10.60
CA THR A 41 8.13 9.60 9.98
C THR A 41 9.48 8.89 9.80
N TRP A 42 10.51 9.61 9.32
CA TRP A 42 11.85 9.04 9.09
C TRP A 42 12.55 8.64 10.39
N GLU A 43 12.52 9.52 11.38
CA GLU A 43 13.10 9.30 12.69
C GLU A 43 12.46 8.09 13.38
N LEU A 44 11.14 7.97 13.27
CA LEU A 44 10.39 6.82 13.77
C LEU A 44 10.75 5.52 13.03
N ALA A 45 10.91 5.55 11.69
CA ALA A 45 11.36 4.40 10.93
C ALA A 45 12.76 3.93 11.38
N CYS A 46 13.68 4.88 11.61
CA CYS A 46 15.03 4.59 12.12
C CYS A 46 15.02 4.05 13.56
N GLU A 47 14.11 4.53 14.41
CA GLU A 47 13.91 4.02 15.77
C GLU A 47 13.45 2.56 15.73
N ILE A 48 12.39 2.26 14.98
CA ILE A 48 11.84 0.89 14.86
C ILE A 48 12.87 -0.07 14.24
N ALA A 49 13.71 0.39 13.33
CA ALA A 49 14.75 -0.43 12.73
C ALA A 49 15.81 -0.92 13.74
N ARG A 50 16.03 -0.18 14.84
CA ARG A 50 16.93 -0.64 15.93
C ARG A 50 16.35 -1.79 16.72
N GLU A 51 15.02 -1.88 16.77
CA GLU A 51 14.28 -2.93 17.50
C GLU A 51 13.94 -4.14 16.60
N SER A 52 13.79 -3.89 15.29
CA SER A 52 13.39 -4.92 14.33
C SER A 52 14.36 -5.01 13.14
N PRO A 53 15.15 -6.08 13.02
CA PRO A 53 16.12 -6.27 11.93
C PRO A 53 15.42 -6.49 10.56
N ARG A 54 14.10 -6.63 10.55
CA ARG A 54 13.30 -6.73 9.32
C ARG A 54 13.03 -5.38 8.67
N VAL A 55 13.08 -4.28 9.45
CA VAL A 55 12.86 -2.93 8.96
C VAL A 55 14.19 -2.29 8.57
N ILE A 56 14.30 -1.86 7.33
CA ILE A 56 15.53 -1.33 6.72
C ILE A 56 15.23 0.07 6.18
N PRO A 57 15.58 1.14 6.90
CA PRO A 57 15.56 2.49 6.37
C PRO A 57 16.55 2.58 5.20
N PHE A 58 16.02 2.75 4.00
CA PHE A 58 16.85 2.83 2.80
C PHE A 58 17.35 4.25 2.56
N LYS A 59 16.41 5.21 2.52
CA LYS A 59 16.72 6.57 2.11
C LYS A 59 15.62 7.55 2.51
N GLN A 60 16.01 8.77 2.88
CA GLN A 60 15.11 9.92 2.96
C GLN A 60 15.50 10.92 1.87
N GLU A 61 14.59 11.26 0.97
CA GLU A 61 14.85 12.20 -0.11
C GLU A 61 13.56 12.84 -0.62
N GLY A 62 13.48 14.17 -0.58
CA GLY A 62 12.34 14.96 -1.05
C GLY A 62 12.28 15.10 -2.58
N LYS A 63 12.04 14.01 -3.29
CA LYS A 63 11.77 14.02 -4.74
C LYS A 63 10.27 14.16 -5.02
N PRO A 64 9.89 14.57 -6.25
CA PRO A 64 8.52 14.39 -6.72
C PRO A 64 8.03 12.97 -6.48
N PHE A 65 6.88 12.82 -5.80
CA PHE A 65 6.31 11.50 -5.59
C PHE A 65 6.03 10.83 -6.94
N ARG A 66 6.58 9.65 -7.11
CA ARG A 66 6.28 8.75 -8.23
C ARG A 66 6.46 7.30 -7.80
N ASP A 67 5.58 6.45 -8.23
CA ASP A 67 5.64 5.02 -7.91
C ASP A 67 6.94 4.35 -8.33
N HIS A 68 7.61 4.86 -9.37
CA HIS A 68 8.89 4.33 -9.85
C HIS A 68 10.04 4.48 -8.85
N LEU A 69 9.91 5.30 -7.80
CA LEU A 69 10.91 5.37 -6.73
C LEU A 69 11.11 4.00 -6.05
N ARG A 70 10.10 3.13 -6.08
CA ARG A 70 10.24 1.75 -5.63
C ARG A 70 11.26 0.95 -6.43
N GLY A 71 11.47 1.30 -7.71
CA GLY A 71 12.50 0.71 -8.56
C GLY A 71 13.93 0.98 -8.05
N GLU A 72 14.19 2.12 -7.41
CA GLU A 72 15.50 2.38 -6.78
C GLU A 72 15.79 1.36 -5.67
N VAL A 73 14.80 1.12 -4.83
CA VAL A 73 14.89 0.13 -3.73
C VAL A 73 15.07 -1.27 -4.29
N PHE A 74 14.25 -1.64 -5.28
CA PHE A 74 14.34 -2.94 -5.93
C PHE A 74 15.74 -3.18 -6.52
N ARG A 75 16.29 -2.25 -7.28
CA ARG A 75 17.63 -2.38 -7.86
C ARG A 75 18.73 -2.52 -6.81
N ARG A 76 18.58 -1.85 -5.66
CA ARG A 76 19.58 -1.92 -4.56
C ARG A 76 19.57 -3.26 -3.84
N TYR A 77 18.40 -3.88 -3.69
CA TYR A 77 18.22 -5.05 -2.85
C TYR A 77 17.73 -6.30 -3.60
N ARG A 78 17.69 -6.26 -4.95
CA ARG A 78 17.18 -7.38 -5.73
C ARG A 78 17.90 -8.69 -5.46
N ASP A 79 19.19 -8.64 -5.13
CA ASP A 79 20.05 -9.81 -4.89
C ASP A 79 19.82 -10.43 -3.49
N ASP A 80 19.01 -9.78 -2.64
CA ASP A 80 18.52 -10.37 -1.38
C ASP A 80 17.43 -11.41 -1.63
N ALA A 81 16.78 -11.38 -2.80
CA ALA A 81 15.73 -12.29 -3.19
C ALA A 81 16.25 -13.41 -4.11
N VAL A 82 15.66 -14.59 -3.98
CA VAL A 82 15.93 -15.74 -4.84
C VAL A 82 14.69 -16.09 -5.69
N GLU A 83 14.88 -16.87 -6.73
CA GLU A 83 13.81 -17.33 -7.62
C GLU A 83 12.63 -17.90 -6.83
N GLY A 84 11.43 -17.33 -7.06
CA GLY A 84 10.20 -17.74 -6.37
C GLY A 84 9.86 -16.95 -5.10
N ASP A 85 10.72 -16.07 -4.60
CA ASP A 85 10.40 -15.11 -3.56
C ASP A 85 9.42 -14.04 -4.11
N TRP A 86 8.89 -13.19 -3.23
CA TRP A 86 7.93 -12.17 -3.62
C TRP A 86 8.38 -10.76 -3.21
N TRP A 87 8.17 -9.82 -4.11
CA TRP A 87 8.23 -8.39 -3.82
C TRP A 87 6.83 -7.86 -3.59
N CYS A 88 6.68 -7.06 -2.53
CA CYS A 88 5.40 -6.44 -2.19
C CYS A 88 5.51 -4.92 -2.27
N ARG A 89 4.58 -4.27 -2.99
CA ARG A 89 4.35 -2.84 -2.83
C ARG A 89 3.60 -2.61 -1.53
N LEU A 90 4.23 -1.89 -0.63
CA LEU A 90 3.65 -1.49 0.65
C LEU A 90 3.38 0.01 0.66
N ASP A 91 2.24 0.38 1.19
CA ASP A 91 1.90 1.73 1.58
C ASP A 91 1.62 1.74 3.09
N ALA A 92 2.09 2.77 3.82
CA ALA A 92 2.05 2.78 5.28
C ALA A 92 0.62 2.84 5.84
N ASP A 93 -0.34 3.22 5.03
CA ASP A 93 -1.77 3.27 5.35
C ASP A 93 -2.54 2.00 4.91
N GLU A 94 -1.82 0.89 4.63
CA GLU A 94 -2.43 -0.38 4.20
C GLU A 94 -2.07 -1.54 5.13
N VAL A 95 -3.09 -2.28 5.57
CA VAL A 95 -2.94 -3.47 6.42
C VAL A 95 -3.65 -4.66 5.80
N TYR A 96 -2.94 -5.77 5.63
CA TYR A 96 -3.50 -6.96 5.01
C TYR A 96 -4.49 -7.67 5.95
N ILE A 97 -5.63 -8.07 5.39
CA ILE A 97 -6.66 -8.86 6.07
C ILE A 97 -6.32 -10.34 5.97
N ASP A 98 -5.99 -10.77 4.77
CA ASP A 98 -5.54 -12.13 4.53
C ASP A 98 -4.08 -12.26 4.94
N ASP A 99 -3.68 -13.43 5.46
CA ASP A 99 -2.27 -13.72 5.75
C ASP A 99 -1.47 -13.88 4.45
N PRO A 100 -0.55 -12.95 4.11
CA PRO A 100 0.12 -12.98 2.83
C PRO A 100 0.95 -14.24 2.57
N PRO A 101 1.71 -14.81 3.52
CA PRO A 101 2.40 -16.07 3.32
C PRO A 101 1.47 -17.23 2.93
N ALA A 102 0.36 -17.40 3.67
CA ALA A 102 -0.61 -18.44 3.38
C ALA A 102 -1.33 -18.20 2.04
N PHE A 103 -1.62 -16.93 1.71
CA PHE A 103 -2.19 -16.58 0.41
C PHE A 103 -1.24 -16.90 -0.75
N LEU A 104 0.01 -16.44 -0.67
CA LEU A 104 1.00 -16.60 -1.73
C LEU A 104 1.42 -18.06 -1.94
N ALA A 105 1.39 -18.89 -0.90
CA ALA A 105 1.70 -20.32 -0.98
C ALA A 105 0.74 -21.09 -1.90
N ARG A 106 -0.53 -20.63 -2.01
CA ARG A 106 -1.53 -21.27 -2.89
C ARG A 106 -1.62 -20.66 -4.28
N VAL A 107 -0.92 -19.55 -4.55
CA VAL A 107 -0.87 -18.94 -5.88
C VAL A 107 -0.15 -19.87 -6.85
N PRO A 108 -0.77 -20.26 -7.99
CA PRO A 108 -0.16 -21.14 -8.96
C PRO A 108 1.23 -20.65 -9.40
N ARG A 109 2.17 -21.58 -9.59
CA ARG A 109 3.53 -21.24 -10.03
C ARG A 109 3.57 -20.47 -11.36
N SER A 110 2.57 -20.66 -12.22
CA SER A 110 2.40 -19.92 -13.47
C SER A 110 1.93 -18.48 -13.29
N CYS A 111 1.47 -18.09 -12.09
CA CYS A 111 1.05 -16.72 -11.79
C CYS A 111 2.19 -15.98 -11.07
N HIS A 112 2.45 -14.77 -11.52
CA HIS A 112 3.59 -13.97 -11.07
C HIS A 112 3.17 -12.67 -10.40
N VAL A 113 1.88 -12.31 -10.48
CA VAL A 113 1.33 -11.07 -9.93
C VAL A 113 0.08 -11.37 -9.13
N VAL A 114 -0.03 -10.77 -7.95
CA VAL A 114 -1.27 -10.78 -7.16
C VAL A 114 -1.76 -9.35 -6.98
N TRP A 115 -3.04 -9.16 -7.29
CA TRP A 115 -3.75 -7.91 -7.06
C TRP A 115 -4.46 -7.94 -5.71
N SER A 116 -4.65 -6.78 -5.13
CA SER A 116 -5.46 -6.61 -3.93
C SER A 116 -6.92 -6.31 -4.27
N ALA A 117 -7.79 -6.62 -3.32
CA ALA A 117 -9.09 -5.97 -3.16
C ALA A 117 -8.95 -4.98 -2.01
N HIS A 118 -9.02 -3.68 -2.32
CA HIS A 118 -8.91 -2.63 -1.32
C HIS A 118 -10.27 -2.37 -0.67
N LEU A 119 -10.30 -2.53 0.65
CA LEU A 119 -11.37 -2.04 1.50
C LEU A 119 -10.98 -0.62 1.93
N GLN A 120 -11.56 0.37 1.27
CA GLN A 120 -11.32 1.79 1.54
C GLN A 120 -12.02 2.19 2.82
N TYR A 121 -11.27 2.35 3.90
CA TYR A 121 -11.79 2.78 5.19
C TYR A 121 -11.99 4.29 5.19
N MET A 122 -13.18 4.70 5.60
CA MET A 122 -13.62 6.09 5.55
C MET A 122 -13.87 6.61 6.95
N LEU A 123 -13.39 7.82 7.23
CA LEU A 123 -13.82 8.57 8.40
C LEU A 123 -15.24 9.07 8.18
N THR A 124 -16.15 8.77 9.09
CA THR A 124 -17.59 9.06 8.97
C THR A 124 -18.07 10.06 10.03
N GLU A 125 -19.30 10.55 9.87
CA GLU A 125 -19.96 11.39 10.87
C GLU A 125 -20.04 10.72 12.25
N LYS A 126 -20.08 9.38 12.30
CA LYS A 126 -20.12 8.59 13.55
C LYS A 126 -18.77 8.56 14.28
N ASP A 127 -17.70 8.84 13.57
CA ASP A 127 -16.36 8.89 14.15
C ASP A 127 -16.05 10.23 14.82
N LEU A 128 -16.74 11.31 14.43
CA LEU A 128 -16.44 12.67 14.87
C LEU A 128 -16.50 12.87 16.39
N PRO A 129 -17.48 12.29 17.14
CA PRO A 129 -17.58 12.51 18.59
C PRO A 129 -16.39 11.98 19.39
N ARG A 130 -15.55 11.12 18.82
CA ARG A 130 -14.36 10.59 19.50
C ARG A 130 -13.15 11.53 19.45
N PHE A 131 -13.14 12.50 18.51
CA PHE A 131 -12.04 13.43 18.36
C PHE A 131 -12.20 14.63 19.28
N ARG A 132 -11.07 15.07 19.86
CA ARG A 132 -10.95 16.25 20.70
C ARG A 132 -10.38 17.43 19.89
N PRO A 133 -10.47 18.66 20.36
CA PRO A 133 -9.89 19.81 19.67
C PRO A 133 -8.40 19.67 19.34
N GLU A 134 -7.62 19.02 20.20
CA GLU A 134 -6.19 18.75 19.98
C GLU A 134 -5.94 17.82 18.80
N ASP A 135 -6.88 16.91 18.46
CA ASP A 135 -6.79 15.99 17.35
C ASP A 135 -6.98 16.68 15.99
N GLU A 136 -7.44 17.92 15.96
CA GLU A 136 -7.43 18.79 14.77
C GLU A 136 -6.04 19.38 14.49
N VAL A 137 -5.17 19.44 15.50
CA VAL A 137 -3.82 20.01 15.40
C VAL A 137 -2.77 18.92 15.25
N LYS A 138 -2.89 17.84 16.05
CA LYS A 138 -1.96 16.72 16.05
C LYS A 138 -2.72 15.41 15.86
N ALA A 139 -2.37 14.66 14.84
CA ALA A 139 -2.96 13.35 14.60
C ALA A 139 -2.62 12.40 15.77
N PRO A 140 -3.62 11.73 16.37
CA PRO A 140 -3.37 10.70 17.36
C PRO A 140 -2.64 9.51 16.74
N GLU A 141 -1.85 8.80 17.53
CA GLU A 141 -1.23 7.55 17.09
C GLU A 141 -2.31 6.51 16.75
N ALA A 142 -2.16 5.83 15.61
CA ALA A 142 -3.12 4.87 15.16
C ALA A 142 -3.09 3.59 16.00
N THR A 143 -4.21 3.24 16.57
CA THR A 143 -4.49 1.97 17.25
C THR A 143 -5.74 1.34 16.66
N VAL A 144 -6.02 0.09 16.99
CA VAL A 144 -7.24 -0.58 16.51
C VAL A 144 -8.51 0.21 16.88
N GLU A 145 -8.49 0.87 18.05
CA GLU A 145 -9.62 1.64 18.58
C GLU A 145 -9.78 3.01 17.91
N THR A 146 -8.66 3.61 17.45
CA THR A 146 -8.68 4.94 16.82
C THR A 146 -8.91 4.90 15.32
N LEU A 147 -8.75 3.75 14.68
CA LEU A 147 -8.94 3.61 13.23
C LEU A 147 -10.43 3.65 12.84
N PRO A 148 -10.76 4.17 11.63
CA PRO A 148 -12.11 4.10 11.08
C PRO A 148 -12.58 2.66 10.95
N ARG A 149 -13.89 2.43 11.03
CA ARG A 149 -14.50 1.10 10.93
C ARG A 149 -15.50 0.96 9.78
N HIS A 150 -15.84 2.05 9.10
CA HIS A 150 -16.72 2.01 7.93
C HIS A 150 -15.88 1.93 6.66
N TYR A 151 -16.27 1.07 5.72
CA TYR A 151 -15.51 0.84 4.50
C TYR A 151 -16.39 0.55 3.28
N ILE A 152 -15.80 0.71 2.10
CA ILE A 152 -16.31 0.22 0.82
C ILE A 152 -15.20 -0.51 0.06
N ALA A 153 -15.53 -1.62 -0.60
CA ALA A 153 -14.57 -2.38 -1.40
C ALA A 153 -14.75 -2.02 -2.89
N ASN A 154 -13.98 -1.05 -3.40
CA ASN A 154 -14.16 -0.50 -4.75
C ASN A 154 -12.86 -0.25 -5.51
N ALA A 155 -11.71 -0.62 -4.97
CA ALA A 155 -10.43 -0.41 -5.63
C ALA A 155 -9.58 -1.69 -5.65
N SER A 156 -8.65 -1.78 -6.59
CA SER A 156 -7.82 -2.95 -6.80
C SER A 156 -6.53 -2.54 -7.50
N GLU A 157 -5.39 -2.99 -6.96
CA GLU A 157 -4.07 -2.71 -7.51
C GLU A 157 -3.15 -3.92 -7.42
N ALA A 158 -2.13 -3.98 -8.28
CA ALA A 158 -1.10 -5.00 -8.20
C ALA A 158 -0.21 -4.74 -6.97
N ARG A 159 -0.09 -5.74 -6.09
CA ARG A 159 0.66 -5.62 -4.83
C ARG A 159 1.84 -6.55 -4.71
N PHE A 160 1.72 -7.80 -5.18
CA PHE A 160 2.82 -8.76 -5.09
C PHE A 160 3.32 -9.15 -6.47
N PHE A 161 4.63 -9.25 -6.58
CA PHE A 161 5.36 -9.63 -7.79
C PHE A 161 6.32 -10.76 -7.46
N ARG A 162 6.17 -11.93 -8.11
CA ARG A 162 7.07 -13.07 -7.91
C ARG A 162 8.46 -12.72 -8.45
N HIS A 163 9.48 -12.88 -7.64
CA HIS A 163 10.86 -12.68 -8.06
C HIS A 163 11.28 -13.73 -9.08
N ARG A 164 11.93 -13.29 -10.12
CA ARG A 164 12.56 -14.09 -11.16
C ARG A 164 13.90 -13.45 -11.51
N ASN A 165 14.89 -14.26 -11.85
CA ASN A 165 16.26 -13.79 -12.05
C ASN A 165 16.40 -12.65 -13.08
N ARG A 166 15.48 -12.55 -14.04
CA ARG A 166 15.46 -11.50 -15.07
C ARG A 166 14.45 -10.38 -14.79
N LEU A 167 13.75 -10.41 -13.65
CA LEU A 167 12.80 -9.37 -13.30
C LEU A 167 13.50 -8.01 -13.21
N ARG A 168 12.92 -7.00 -13.84
CA ARG A 168 13.42 -5.61 -13.83
C ARG A 168 12.34 -4.68 -13.30
N TRP A 169 12.77 -3.73 -12.51
CA TRP A 169 11.93 -2.64 -12.03
C TRP A 169 12.76 -1.35 -12.10
N ASP A 170 12.65 -0.67 -13.21
CA ASP A 170 13.42 0.54 -13.48
C ASP A 170 12.60 1.79 -13.14
N GLU A 171 12.32 2.64 -14.11
CA GLU A 171 11.61 3.91 -13.94
C GLU A 171 10.10 3.79 -14.23
N THR A 172 9.51 2.66 -13.94
CA THR A 172 8.09 2.36 -14.14
C THR A 172 7.37 2.17 -12.82
N SER A 173 6.05 2.40 -12.79
CA SER A 173 5.24 2.18 -11.57
C SER A 173 5.22 0.70 -11.13
N TRP A 174 5.51 -0.21 -12.07
CA TRP A 174 5.49 -1.66 -11.92
C TRP A 174 6.76 -2.29 -12.50
N PRO A 175 7.14 -3.50 -12.06
CA PRO A 175 8.15 -4.27 -12.76
C PRO A 175 7.78 -4.51 -14.22
N THR A 176 8.77 -4.48 -15.12
CA THR A 176 8.55 -4.83 -16.53
C THR A 176 8.31 -6.32 -16.69
N HIS A 177 7.46 -6.70 -17.65
CA HIS A 177 7.13 -8.11 -17.94
C HIS A 177 6.65 -8.89 -16.71
N MET A 178 5.74 -8.28 -15.95
CA MET A 178 5.24 -8.83 -14.68
C MET A 178 4.73 -10.28 -14.75
N GLY A 179 4.35 -10.74 -15.92
CA GLY A 179 3.82 -12.09 -16.12
C GLY A 179 2.32 -12.21 -15.83
N LEU A 180 1.87 -13.45 -15.59
CA LEU A 180 0.46 -13.75 -15.42
C LEU A 180 -0.07 -13.28 -14.06
N VAL A 181 -1.25 -12.69 -14.08
CA VAL A 181 -1.97 -12.25 -12.89
C VAL A 181 -2.74 -13.44 -12.29
N SER A 182 -2.70 -13.55 -10.96
CA SER A 182 -3.54 -14.49 -10.21
C SER A 182 -5.02 -14.12 -10.36
N PRO A 183 -5.93 -15.10 -10.54
CA PRO A 183 -7.37 -14.81 -10.56
C PRO A 183 -7.91 -14.37 -9.20
N GLU A 184 -7.28 -14.79 -8.10
CA GLU A 184 -7.64 -14.38 -6.75
C GLU A 184 -6.95 -13.08 -6.37
N ARG A 185 -7.65 -12.25 -5.59
CA ARG A 185 -7.14 -11.03 -4.99
C ARG A 185 -6.93 -11.21 -3.50
N ILE A 186 -5.86 -10.61 -2.98
CA ILE A 186 -5.63 -10.52 -1.55
C ILE A 186 -6.34 -9.29 -0.98
N ARG A 187 -6.99 -9.41 0.18
CA ARG A 187 -7.76 -8.31 0.78
C ARG A 187 -6.85 -7.44 1.64
N VAL A 188 -7.02 -6.11 1.51
CA VAL A 188 -6.25 -5.12 2.26
C VAL A 188 -7.16 -4.00 2.77
N LYS A 189 -6.97 -3.57 4.01
CA LYS A 189 -7.56 -2.35 4.58
C LYS A 189 -6.72 -1.18 4.10
N HIS A 190 -7.36 -0.18 3.49
CA HIS A 190 -6.71 1.06 3.12
C HIS A 190 -7.22 2.19 4.00
N LEU A 191 -6.37 2.69 4.88
CA LEU A 191 -6.66 3.60 5.98
C LEU A 191 -6.23 5.03 5.66
N GLN A 192 -6.59 5.53 4.48
CA GLN A 192 -6.09 6.80 3.96
C GLN A 192 -6.58 8.04 4.71
N TYR A 193 -7.72 7.96 5.42
CA TYR A 193 -8.33 9.07 6.18
C TYR A 193 -8.63 8.61 7.59
N ARG A 194 -7.80 9.01 8.57
CA ARG A 194 -7.81 8.44 9.92
C ARG A 194 -8.21 9.42 11.01
N SER A 195 -7.84 10.70 10.85
CA SER A 195 -8.16 11.76 11.81
C SER A 195 -8.20 13.13 11.14
N PRO A 196 -8.82 14.14 11.78
CA PRO A 196 -8.87 15.50 11.25
C PRO A 196 -7.50 16.08 10.90
N ALA A 197 -6.52 16.02 11.79
CA ALA A 197 -5.17 16.55 11.55
C ALA A 197 -4.44 15.80 10.45
N GLN A 198 -4.56 14.46 10.40
CA GLN A 198 -3.94 13.65 9.36
C GLN A 198 -4.52 14.00 7.97
N ILE A 199 -5.84 14.15 7.87
CA ILE A 199 -6.50 14.53 6.61
C ILE A 199 -6.06 15.93 6.19
N ALA A 200 -6.06 16.90 7.10
CA ALA A 200 -5.63 18.27 6.81
C ALA A 200 -4.19 18.32 6.29
N ARG A 201 -3.27 17.58 6.95
CA ARG A 201 -1.87 17.46 6.52
C ARG A 201 -1.75 16.80 5.14
N ARG A 202 -2.51 15.73 4.89
CA ARG A 202 -2.53 15.04 3.58
C ARG A 202 -3.00 15.97 2.47
N LEU A 203 -4.09 16.72 2.67
CA LEU A 203 -4.59 17.70 1.71
C LEU A 203 -3.55 18.79 1.43
N SER A 204 -2.96 19.38 2.46
CA SER A 204 -1.90 20.40 2.33
C SER A 204 -0.69 19.87 1.54
N THR A 205 -0.26 18.64 1.81
CA THR A 205 0.86 18.00 1.10
C THR A 205 0.53 17.83 -0.39
N ARG A 206 -0.69 17.38 -0.72
CA ARG A 206 -1.14 17.16 -2.10
C ARG A 206 -1.33 18.48 -2.85
N HIS A 207 -1.94 19.49 -2.24
CA HIS A 207 -2.08 20.81 -2.84
C HIS A 207 -0.72 21.46 -3.14
N THR A 208 0.23 21.36 -2.20
CA THR A 208 1.58 21.85 -2.42
C THR A 208 2.26 21.12 -3.59
N ALA A 209 2.05 19.82 -3.71
CA ALA A 209 2.59 19.03 -4.82
C ALA A 209 1.94 19.44 -6.15
N ALA A 210 0.61 19.61 -6.20
CA ALA A 210 -0.11 20.05 -7.39
C ALA A 210 0.35 21.45 -7.84
N GLN A 211 0.51 22.41 -6.91
CA GLN A 211 1.06 23.74 -7.19
C GLN A 211 2.48 23.71 -7.78
N ARG A 212 3.25 22.67 -7.46
CA ARG A 212 4.58 22.44 -8.04
C ARG A 212 4.54 21.67 -9.36
N GLY A 213 3.36 21.48 -9.95
CA GLY A 213 3.16 20.81 -11.24
C GLY A 213 3.12 19.29 -11.18
N TYR A 214 2.86 18.70 -10.03
CA TYR A 214 2.66 17.25 -9.93
C TYR A 214 1.21 16.87 -10.25
N LEU A 215 0.94 16.61 -11.52
CA LEU A 215 -0.38 16.34 -12.08
C LEU A 215 -1.14 15.19 -11.38
N HIS A 216 -0.42 14.26 -10.75
CA HIS A 216 -1.03 13.14 -10.03
C HIS A 216 -2.03 13.57 -8.94
N PHE A 217 -1.92 14.79 -8.40
CA PHE A 217 -2.76 15.31 -7.32
C PHE A 217 -3.72 16.43 -7.75
N GLU A 218 -3.83 16.71 -9.04
CA GLU A 218 -4.76 17.77 -9.55
C GLU A 218 -6.24 17.47 -9.26
N HIS A 219 -6.60 16.19 -9.11
CA HIS A 219 -7.96 15.78 -8.76
C HIS A 219 -8.33 16.07 -7.30
N GLU A 220 -7.36 16.44 -6.44
CA GLU A 220 -7.61 16.74 -5.03
C GLU A 220 -8.07 18.19 -4.88
N THR A 221 -9.39 18.41 -4.90
CA THR A 221 -10.01 19.75 -4.88
C THR A 221 -10.48 20.18 -3.48
N GLN A 222 -10.61 19.23 -2.53
CA GLN A 222 -11.10 19.52 -1.19
C GLN A 222 -10.14 20.43 -0.43
N GLN A 223 -10.69 21.46 0.23
CA GLN A 223 -9.93 22.45 1.00
C GLN A 223 -9.93 22.15 2.51
N SER A 224 -10.91 21.40 2.97
CA SER A 224 -11.09 21.08 4.39
C SER A 224 -11.15 19.56 4.62
N TRP A 225 -10.61 19.12 5.75
CA TRP A 225 -10.74 17.74 6.19
C TRP A 225 -12.23 17.33 6.36
N ARG A 226 -13.11 18.28 6.69
CA ARG A 226 -14.55 18.03 6.84
C ARG A 226 -15.21 17.55 5.55
N GLU A 227 -14.70 17.96 4.40
CA GLU A 227 -15.19 17.51 3.09
C GLU A 227 -14.83 16.05 2.76
N LYS A 228 -13.95 15.44 3.56
CA LYS A 228 -13.59 14.02 3.46
C LYS A 228 -14.39 13.11 4.40
N ILE A 229 -15.28 13.67 5.21
CA ILE A 229 -16.16 12.89 6.06
C ILE A 229 -17.23 12.23 5.18
N ALA A 230 -17.30 10.92 5.25
CA ALA A 230 -18.27 10.14 4.50
C ALA A 230 -19.57 9.95 5.27
N ASP A 231 -20.69 9.84 4.56
CA ASP A 231 -21.94 9.35 5.12
C ASP A 231 -21.84 7.83 5.34
N SER A 232 -22.09 7.39 6.55
CA SER A 232 -21.96 5.98 6.92
C SER A 232 -23.07 5.08 6.37
N SER A 233 -24.19 5.63 5.87
CA SER A 233 -25.38 4.87 5.45
C SER A 233 -25.12 3.95 4.25
N GLY A 234 -24.19 4.31 3.37
CA GLY A 234 -23.80 3.52 2.19
C GLY A 234 -22.57 2.64 2.38
N LEU A 235 -22.04 2.55 3.61
CA LEU A 235 -20.80 1.85 3.90
C LEU A 235 -21.04 0.58 4.72
N HIS A 236 -20.15 -0.40 4.55
CA HIS A 236 -20.09 -1.57 5.42
C HIS A 236 -19.37 -1.23 6.72
N PHE A 237 -19.71 -1.94 7.79
CA PHE A 237 -19.09 -1.76 9.10
C PHE A 237 -18.21 -2.97 9.44
N ASP A 238 -16.97 -2.70 9.80
CA ASP A 238 -16.01 -3.70 10.30
C ASP A 238 -16.28 -3.96 11.80
N ALA A 239 -16.96 -5.07 12.09
CA ALA A 239 -17.24 -5.50 13.47
C ALA A 239 -16.00 -6.07 14.19
N GLY A 240 -14.89 -6.30 13.47
CA GLY A 240 -13.70 -6.95 14.01
C GLY A 240 -13.83 -8.48 14.12
N ASP A 241 -14.86 -9.06 13.52
CA ASP A 241 -15.15 -10.51 13.54
C ASP A 241 -14.49 -11.27 12.37
N GLY A 242 -13.67 -10.58 11.55
CA GLY A 242 -13.01 -11.15 10.38
C GLY A 242 -13.90 -11.31 9.15
N ARG A 243 -15.16 -10.88 9.21
CA ARG A 243 -16.09 -10.93 8.09
C ARG A 243 -16.11 -9.62 7.33
N TYR A 244 -15.91 -9.70 6.02
CA TYR A 244 -15.86 -8.52 5.14
C TYR A 244 -16.72 -8.75 3.91
N VAL A 245 -17.48 -7.72 3.54
CA VAL A 245 -18.27 -7.71 2.31
C VAL A 245 -17.40 -7.18 1.18
N VAL A 246 -17.19 -7.99 0.17
CA VAL A 246 -16.47 -7.63 -1.06
C VAL A 246 -17.29 -8.13 -2.23
N ASP A 247 -17.90 -7.19 -2.97
CA ASP A 247 -18.58 -7.51 -4.21
C ASP A 247 -17.58 -7.44 -5.39
N PRO A 248 -17.26 -8.58 -6.02
CA PRO A 248 -16.33 -8.58 -7.16
C PRO A 248 -16.77 -7.69 -8.33
N ALA A 249 -18.07 -7.42 -8.48
CA ALA A 249 -18.60 -6.57 -9.53
C ALA A 249 -18.26 -5.08 -9.33
N GLN A 250 -18.01 -4.66 -8.10
CA GLN A 250 -17.61 -3.29 -7.77
C GLN A 250 -16.10 -3.06 -7.92
N LEU A 251 -15.33 -4.13 -8.03
CA LEU A 251 -13.88 -4.04 -8.19
C LEU A 251 -13.50 -3.88 -9.66
N PRO A 252 -12.52 -3.01 -10.00
CA PRO A 252 -11.98 -2.91 -11.34
C PRO A 252 -11.49 -4.28 -11.84
N ASN A 253 -11.72 -4.58 -13.12
CA ASN A 253 -11.19 -5.82 -13.69
C ASN A 253 -9.65 -5.83 -13.64
N HIS A 254 -9.06 -6.91 -13.13
CA HIS A 254 -7.61 -7.07 -12.98
C HIS A 254 -7.01 -8.12 -13.91
N LEU A 255 -7.86 -8.90 -14.59
CA LEU A 255 -7.38 -9.95 -15.47
C LEU A 255 -7.25 -9.44 -16.90
N GLU A 256 -6.13 -9.75 -17.51
CA GLU A 256 -5.95 -9.46 -18.93
C GLU A 256 -6.85 -10.34 -19.80
N PRO A 257 -7.15 -9.87 -21.03
CA PRO A 257 -7.83 -10.67 -22.04
C PRO A 257 -7.16 -12.03 -22.27
N ARG A 258 -7.93 -13.04 -22.65
CA ARG A 258 -7.44 -14.42 -22.85
C ARG A 258 -6.24 -14.50 -23.79
N TRP A 259 -6.25 -13.72 -24.87
CA TRP A 259 -5.16 -13.71 -25.86
C TRP A 259 -3.87 -13.12 -25.27
N VAL A 260 -3.94 -12.06 -24.43
CA VAL A 260 -2.77 -11.49 -23.72
C VAL A 260 -2.19 -12.52 -22.77
N ARG A 261 -3.05 -13.23 -22.03
CA ARG A 261 -2.61 -14.30 -21.11
C ARG A 261 -1.94 -15.45 -21.85
N ALA A 262 -2.45 -15.83 -23.03
CA ALA A 262 -1.83 -16.84 -23.87
C ALA A 262 -0.46 -16.37 -24.37
N MET A 263 -0.35 -15.15 -24.88
CA MET A 263 0.91 -14.54 -25.29
C MET A 263 1.92 -14.52 -24.15
N LYS A 264 1.53 -14.05 -22.96
CA LYS A 264 2.40 -14.03 -21.78
C LYS A 264 2.93 -15.42 -21.41
N ARG A 265 2.08 -16.46 -21.47
CA ARG A 265 2.52 -17.85 -21.23
C ARG A 265 3.62 -18.28 -22.20
N VAL A 266 3.45 -17.97 -23.48
CA VAL A 266 4.46 -18.30 -24.50
C VAL A 266 5.76 -17.53 -24.22
N MET A 267 5.68 -16.21 -24.01
CA MET A 267 6.85 -15.36 -23.81
C MET A 267 7.67 -15.77 -22.58
N HIS A 268 6.99 -16.10 -21.47
CA HIS A 268 7.66 -16.61 -20.26
C HIS A 268 8.14 -18.06 -20.44
N GLY A 269 7.35 -18.92 -21.07
CA GLY A 269 7.71 -20.31 -21.31
C GLY A 269 8.92 -20.48 -22.23
N CYS A 270 9.08 -19.58 -23.22
CA CYS A 270 10.25 -19.55 -24.12
C CYS A 270 11.44 -18.76 -23.52
N GLY A 271 11.30 -18.17 -22.34
CA GLY A 271 12.37 -17.39 -21.69
C GLY A 271 12.65 -16.03 -22.34
N PHE A 272 11.77 -15.53 -23.22
CA PHE A 272 11.89 -14.18 -23.79
C PHE A 272 11.62 -13.10 -22.71
N TRP A 273 10.69 -13.39 -21.82
CA TRP A 273 10.38 -12.52 -20.68
C TRP A 273 10.84 -13.13 -19.36
N ALA A 274 11.16 -12.26 -18.42
CA ALA A 274 11.55 -12.67 -17.07
C ALA A 274 10.46 -13.45 -16.35
#